data_b46c4056686fbe98a7bc3d15a05eccdb
#
_entry.id   b46c4056686fbe98a7bc3d15a05eccdb
#
_cell.length_a   1.000
_cell.length_b   1.000
_cell.length_c   1.000
_cell.angle_alpha   90.00
_cell.angle_beta   90.00
_cell.angle_gamma   90.00
#
_symmetry.space_group_name_H-M   'P 1'
#
loop_
_entity.id
_entity.type
_entity.pdbx_description
1 polymer ?
#
loop_
_entity_poly.entity_id
_entity_poly.type
_entity_poly.pdbx_seq_one_letter_code
_entity_poly.pdbx_strand_id
1 'polypeptide(L)'
;MAAYVDSARAFFADVRLLGNQDTLFCAPLPEKEREKDGFLGPRGLAPRRPTAQYYRHCQIAGDIDFIFGGADALFEQCTIRTVNNHLPVSYVTAPSGRADGLGFVFWDCDFVSDDCPAGTVFLGRPWRPTGKTAVLDCRLGAHIAPEGFSPWQSRTDSDLACFAEAGSTGEGAAARGAWVKQLDGQQAEELLRCARKLCRSE
;
A
#
# COMPACT_ATOMS: atom_id res chain seq x y z
N MET A 1 -11.31 -2.09 -11.31
CA MET A 1 -10.05 -1.31 -11.36
C MET A 1 -10.34 0.07 -11.94
N ALA A 2 -9.92 1.13 -11.26
CA ALA A 2 -10.07 2.51 -11.74
C ALA A 2 -8.84 2.99 -12.53
N ALA A 3 -7.64 2.53 -12.15
CA ALA A 3 -6.41 2.84 -12.85
C ALA A 3 -5.45 1.64 -12.91
N TYR A 4 -4.88 1.43 -14.09
CA TYR A 4 -3.79 0.49 -14.35
C TYR A 4 -2.57 1.30 -14.80
N VAL A 5 -1.60 1.49 -13.91
CA VAL A 5 -0.46 2.39 -14.12
C VAL A 5 0.79 1.57 -14.42
N ASP A 6 1.16 1.47 -15.69
CA ASP A 6 2.34 0.73 -16.17
C ASP A 6 3.23 1.66 -17.00
N SER A 7 3.89 2.56 -16.31
CA SER A 7 4.84 3.52 -16.87
C SER A 7 6.10 3.52 -16.03
N ALA A 8 7.24 3.78 -16.64
CA ALA A 8 8.51 3.89 -15.91
C ALA A 8 8.43 4.96 -14.79
N ARG A 9 7.72 6.05 -15.08
CA ARG A 9 7.41 7.10 -14.11
C ARG A 9 5.97 7.58 -14.34
N ALA A 10 5.24 7.86 -13.24
CA ALA A 10 3.90 8.42 -13.30
C ALA A 10 3.68 9.41 -12.14
N PHE A 11 2.94 10.47 -12.41
CA PHE A 11 2.54 11.47 -11.41
C PHE A 11 1.04 11.75 -11.52
N PHE A 12 0.36 11.68 -10.38
CA PHE A 12 -1.05 12.01 -10.23
C PHE A 12 -1.20 13.06 -9.13
N ALA A 13 -1.88 14.14 -9.42
CA ALA A 13 -2.23 15.17 -8.44
C ALA A 13 -3.71 15.49 -8.51
N ASP A 14 -4.35 15.61 -7.34
CA ASP A 14 -5.75 16.04 -7.20
C ASP A 14 -6.75 15.13 -7.96
N VAL A 15 -6.44 13.82 -8.05
CA VAL A 15 -7.23 12.82 -8.78
C VAL A 15 -8.04 11.97 -7.80
N ARG A 16 -9.24 11.58 -8.23
CA ARG A 16 -10.09 10.62 -7.51
C ARG A 16 -10.11 9.29 -8.25
N LEU A 17 -9.63 8.24 -7.60
CA LEU A 17 -9.66 6.85 -8.06
C LEU A 17 -10.65 6.07 -7.18
N LEU A 18 -11.82 5.79 -7.71
CA LEU A 18 -12.91 5.18 -6.95
C LEU A 18 -13.23 3.79 -7.51
N GLY A 19 -13.24 2.80 -6.66
CA GLY A 19 -13.53 1.42 -6.99
C GLY A 19 -13.89 0.61 -5.76
N ASN A 20 -13.79 -0.70 -5.90
CA ASN A 20 -13.94 -1.69 -4.85
C ASN A 20 -12.64 -2.48 -4.74
N GLN A 21 -12.66 -3.80 -5.00
CA GLN A 21 -11.45 -4.60 -5.06
C GLN A 21 -10.55 -4.13 -6.22
N ASP A 22 -9.23 -4.12 -6.01
CA ASP A 22 -8.23 -3.84 -7.05
C ASP A 22 -8.42 -2.48 -7.74
N THR A 23 -8.64 -1.41 -6.98
CA THR A 23 -8.92 -0.07 -7.55
C THR A 23 -7.75 0.51 -8.33
N LEU A 24 -6.54 0.49 -7.74
CA LEU A 24 -5.32 1.04 -8.31
C LEU A 24 -4.23 -0.05 -8.43
N PHE A 25 -3.90 -0.39 -9.66
CA PHE A 25 -2.74 -1.24 -9.94
C PHE A 25 -1.50 -0.39 -10.22
N CYS A 26 -0.47 -0.57 -9.39
CA CYS A 26 0.84 0.07 -9.49
C CYS A 26 1.85 -0.95 -10.07
N ALA A 27 1.96 -1.00 -11.41
CA ALA A 27 2.86 -1.96 -12.08
C ALA A 27 4.32 -1.86 -11.57
N PRO A 28 5.13 -2.91 -11.73
CA PRO A 28 4.87 -4.09 -12.54
C PRO A 28 4.08 -5.19 -11.82
N LEU A 29 3.57 -6.14 -12.60
CA LEU A 29 3.14 -7.44 -12.08
C LEU A 29 4.34 -8.20 -11.49
N PRO A 30 4.12 -9.11 -10.53
CA PRO A 30 5.19 -10.00 -10.02
C PRO A 30 5.86 -10.80 -11.13
N GLU A 31 7.12 -11.19 -10.92
CA GLU A 31 7.88 -11.99 -11.90
C GLU A 31 7.31 -13.39 -12.12
N LYS A 32 6.78 -13.98 -11.04
CA LYS A 32 6.21 -15.32 -11.07
C LYS A 32 4.73 -15.28 -10.72
N GLU A 33 3.96 -15.97 -11.52
CA GLU A 33 2.55 -16.26 -11.26
C GLU A 33 2.43 -17.28 -10.12
N ARG A 34 1.34 -17.20 -9.37
CA ARG A 34 0.99 -18.21 -8.36
C ARG A 34 -0.18 -19.06 -8.80
N GLU A 35 -1.06 -18.48 -9.62
CA GLU A 35 -2.25 -19.13 -10.11
C GLU A 35 -1.96 -19.86 -11.44
N LYS A 36 -2.63 -20.96 -11.64
CA LYS A 36 -2.43 -21.80 -12.83
C LYS A 36 -2.71 -21.06 -14.14
N ASP A 37 -3.68 -20.13 -14.11
CA ASP A 37 -4.12 -19.39 -15.29
C ASP A 37 -3.32 -18.09 -15.51
N GLY A 38 -2.36 -17.80 -14.64
CA GLY A 38 -1.44 -16.68 -14.76
C GLY A 38 -2.08 -15.30 -14.66
N PHE A 39 -1.38 -14.31 -15.21
CA PHE A 39 -1.84 -12.93 -15.23
C PHE A 39 -2.62 -12.64 -16.51
N LEU A 40 -3.93 -12.55 -16.41
CA LEU A 40 -4.83 -12.27 -17.55
C LEU A 40 -4.95 -10.77 -17.88
N GLY A 41 -4.22 -9.91 -17.18
CA GLY A 41 -4.28 -8.46 -17.38
C GLY A 41 -3.67 -7.99 -18.71
N PRO A 42 -3.91 -6.74 -19.11
CA PRO A 42 -3.51 -6.21 -20.42
C PRO A 42 -2.00 -6.22 -20.66
N ARG A 43 -1.19 -6.30 -19.62
CA ARG A 43 0.29 -6.34 -19.71
C ARG A 43 0.88 -7.62 -19.10
N GLY A 44 0.13 -8.71 -19.11
CA GLY A 44 0.55 -10.00 -18.52
C GLY A 44 1.94 -10.45 -18.99
N LEU A 45 2.29 -10.24 -20.26
CA LEU A 45 3.58 -10.61 -20.86
C LEU A 45 4.61 -9.46 -20.89
N ALA A 46 4.28 -8.28 -20.36
CA ALA A 46 5.21 -7.16 -20.39
C ALA A 46 6.45 -7.40 -19.50
N PRO A 47 7.61 -6.83 -19.85
CA PRO A 47 8.79 -6.90 -19.02
C PRO A 47 8.55 -6.31 -17.62
N ARG A 48 9.02 -6.98 -16.58
CA ARG A 48 8.90 -6.55 -15.17
C ARG A 48 9.98 -5.51 -14.86
N ARG A 49 9.77 -4.27 -15.28
CA ARG A 49 10.72 -3.17 -15.07
C ARG A 49 10.38 -2.41 -13.79
N PRO A 50 11.38 -1.90 -13.06
CA PRO A 50 11.12 -0.97 -11.95
C PRO A 50 10.32 0.23 -12.43
N THR A 51 9.33 0.63 -11.65
CA THR A 51 8.52 1.83 -11.90
C THR A 51 8.52 2.69 -10.65
N ALA A 52 8.47 4.00 -10.85
CA ALA A 52 8.35 4.98 -9.78
C ALA A 52 7.08 5.81 -9.98
N GLN A 53 6.21 5.84 -8.96
CA GLN A 53 4.92 6.49 -9.05
C GLN A 53 4.72 7.48 -7.90
N TYR A 54 4.15 8.64 -8.19
CA TYR A 54 3.87 9.68 -7.20
C TYR A 54 2.41 10.10 -7.25
N TYR A 55 1.76 10.04 -6.09
CA TYR A 55 0.37 10.45 -5.89
C TYR A 55 0.33 11.54 -4.83
N ARG A 56 -0.20 12.71 -5.16
CA ARG A 56 -0.32 13.84 -4.25
C ARG A 56 -1.74 14.38 -4.20
N HIS A 57 -2.27 14.60 -2.99
CA HIS A 57 -3.62 15.10 -2.75
C HIS A 57 -4.71 14.28 -3.46
N CYS A 58 -4.45 13.00 -3.72
CA CYS A 58 -5.40 12.12 -4.38
C CYS A 58 -6.38 11.51 -3.37
N GLN A 59 -7.58 11.19 -3.84
CA GLN A 59 -8.50 10.32 -3.12
C GLN A 59 -8.51 8.94 -3.79
N ILE A 60 -8.17 7.91 -3.02
CA ILE A 60 -8.18 6.52 -3.52
C ILE A 60 -9.14 5.74 -2.63
N ALA A 61 -10.16 5.13 -3.24
CA ALA A 61 -11.20 4.41 -2.50
C ALA A 61 -11.38 2.99 -3.02
N GLY A 62 -11.58 2.05 -2.10
CA GLY A 62 -11.83 0.65 -2.39
C GLY A 62 -12.04 -0.17 -1.12
N ASP A 63 -12.06 -1.49 -1.26
CA ASP A 63 -12.34 -2.40 -0.14
C ASP A 63 -11.28 -3.49 0.05
N ILE A 64 -10.89 -4.22 -0.97
CA ILE A 64 -9.90 -5.31 -0.87
C ILE A 64 -8.73 -5.07 -1.80
N ASP A 65 -7.50 -5.05 -1.22
CA ASP A 65 -6.26 -4.94 -1.98
C ASP A 65 -6.30 -3.77 -2.98
N PHE A 66 -7.00 -2.69 -2.59
CA PHE A 66 -7.39 -1.67 -3.55
C PHE A 66 -6.24 -0.76 -4.03
N ILE A 67 -5.06 -0.89 -3.40
CA ILE A 67 -3.78 -0.37 -3.90
C ILE A 67 -2.81 -1.54 -3.96
N PHE A 68 -2.48 -2.01 -5.16
CA PHE A 68 -1.68 -3.24 -5.29
C PHE A 68 -0.65 -3.15 -6.43
N GLY A 69 0.34 -4.04 -6.40
CA GLY A 69 1.36 -4.13 -7.45
C GLY A 69 2.79 -3.99 -6.95
N GLY A 70 3.72 -3.79 -7.90
CA GLY A 70 5.16 -3.90 -7.67
C GLY A 70 5.95 -2.60 -7.75
N ALA A 71 5.29 -1.45 -7.88
CA ALA A 71 5.96 -0.14 -7.99
C ALA A 71 6.63 0.29 -6.68
N ASP A 72 7.63 1.15 -6.82
CA ASP A 72 8.00 2.08 -5.78
C ASP A 72 7.08 3.30 -5.89
N ALA A 73 6.20 3.50 -4.91
CA ALA A 73 5.16 4.52 -4.99
C ALA A 73 5.11 5.37 -3.71
N LEU A 74 5.13 6.69 -3.89
CA LEU A 74 4.91 7.66 -2.82
C LEU A 74 3.48 8.21 -2.90
N PHE A 75 2.74 8.04 -1.81
CA PHE A 75 1.43 8.65 -1.58
C PHE A 75 1.61 9.76 -0.56
N GLU A 76 1.41 11.00 -0.96
CA GLU A 76 1.62 12.18 -0.13
C GLU A 76 0.34 12.97 0.01
N GLN A 77 -0.08 13.20 1.26
CA GLN A 77 -1.27 13.97 1.59
C GLN A 77 -2.53 13.48 0.85
N CYS A 78 -2.63 12.16 0.73
CA CYS A 78 -3.75 11.50 0.07
C CYS A 78 -4.81 11.09 1.09
N THR A 79 -6.06 11.03 0.63
CA THR A 79 -7.16 10.41 1.36
C THR A 79 -7.32 8.97 0.89
N ILE A 80 -7.05 8.03 1.77
CA ILE A 80 -7.18 6.58 1.54
C ILE A 80 -8.47 6.12 2.21
N ARG A 81 -9.49 5.86 1.40
CA ARG A 81 -10.85 5.59 1.88
C ARG A 81 -11.24 4.13 1.72
N THR A 82 -11.50 3.46 2.81
CA THR A 82 -12.03 2.10 2.77
C THR A 82 -13.55 2.13 2.68
N VAL A 83 -14.10 1.42 1.69
CA VAL A 83 -15.53 1.23 1.47
C VAL A 83 -15.94 -0.07 2.16
N ASN A 84 -17.06 -0.07 2.89
CA ASN A 84 -17.56 -1.27 3.54
C ASN A 84 -18.14 -2.25 2.52
N ASN A 85 -17.54 -3.41 2.43
CA ASN A 85 -17.98 -4.51 1.56
C ASN A 85 -18.79 -5.58 2.32
N HIS A 86 -19.12 -5.33 3.58
CA HIS A 86 -19.83 -6.24 4.49
C HIS A 86 -19.11 -7.58 4.73
N LEU A 87 -17.82 -7.68 4.38
CA LEU A 87 -16.97 -8.80 4.75
C LEU A 87 -16.36 -8.60 6.15
N PRO A 88 -15.95 -9.67 6.83
CA PRO A 88 -15.37 -9.57 8.16
C PRO A 88 -14.12 -8.69 8.24
N VAL A 89 -13.35 -8.63 7.15
CA VAL A 89 -12.11 -7.85 7.05
C VAL A 89 -11.91 -7.28 5.66
N SER A 90 -11.19 -6.14 5.60
CA SER A 90 -10.75 -5.48 4.37
C SER A 90 -9.25 -5.19 4.40
N TYR A 91 -8.66 -4.88 3.25
CA TYR A 91 -7.23 -4.65 3.12
C TYR A 91 -6.96 -3.45 2.20
N VAL A 92 -6.14 -2.50 2.65
CA VAL A 92 -5.79 -1.33 1.84
C VAL A 92 -4.76 -1.71 0.77
N THR A 93 -3.63 -2.29 1.17
CA THR A 93 -2.52 -2.54 0.24
C THR A 93 -2.21 -4.03 0.06
N ALA A 94 -1.81 -4.38 -1.18
CA ALA A 94 -1.25 -5.69 -1.53
C ALA A 94 0.05 -5.52 -2.35
N PRO A 95 1.17 -5.15 -1.71
CA PRO A 95 2.43 -4.93 -2.39
C PRO A 95 3.06 -6.24 -2.87
N SER A 96 3.72 -6.15 -4.05
CA SER A 96 4.50 -7.25 -4.64
C SER A 96 5.86 -6.79 -5.16
N GLY A 97 6.34 -5.67 -4.65
CA GLY A 97 7.56 -5.02 -5.09
C GLY A 97 8.82 -5.88 -4.95
N ARG A 98 9.92 -5.39 -5.48
CA ARG A 98 11.22 -6.05 -5.45
C ARG A 98 11.86 -5.95 -4.06
N ALA A 99 12.77 -6.89 -3.77
CA ALA A 99 13.48 -6.92 -2.49
C ALA A 99 14.35 -5.65 -2.26
N ASP A 100 14.91 -5.08 -3.33
CA ASP A 100 15.72 -3.86 -3.31
C ASP A 100 14.92 -2.56 -3.53
N GLY A 101 13.59 -2.66 -3.77
CA GLY A 101 12.69 -1.52 -3.91
C GLY A 101 12.26 -0.92 -2.57
N LEU A 102 11.64 0.25 -2.62
CA LEU A 102 11.01 0.93 -1.46
C LEU A 102 9.61 0.39 -1.18
N GLY A 103 8.89 -0.04 -2.22
CA GLY A 103 7.48 -0.41 -2.15
C GLY A 103 6.56 0.81 -2.03
N PHE A 104 5.46 0.65 -1.29
CA PHE A 104 4.48 1.73 -1.09
C PHE A 104 4.84 2.53 0.17
N VAL A 105 4.99 3.84 0.02
CA VAL A 105 5.25 4.77 1.12
C VAL A 105 4.10 5.77 1.19
N PHE A 106 3.34 5.74 2.28
CA PHE A 106 2.31 6.73 2.61
C PHE A 106 2.90 7.73 3.57
N TRP A 107 2.79 9.01 3.26
CA TRP A 107 3.25 10.09 4.12
C TRP A 107 2.18 11.18 4.24
N ASP A 108 1.87 11.56 5.49
CA ASP A 108 0.88 12.59 5.82
C ASP A 108 -0.49 12.33 5.15
N CYS A 109 -0.90 11.06 5.13
CA CYS A 109 -2.16 10.61 4.54
C CYS A 109 -3.24 10.40 5.60
N ASP A 110 -4.50 10.56 5.19
CA ASP A 110 -5.68 10.25 5.98
C ASP A 110 -6.27 8.90 5.57
N PHE A 111 -6.27 7.92 6.47
CA PHE A 111 -6.98 6.65 6.30
C PHE A 111 -8.36 6.78 6.92
N VAL A 112 -9.39 6.79 6.08
CA VAL A 112 -10.77 7.08 6.49
C VAL A 112 -11.74 5.99 6.04
N SER A 113 -12.86 5.88 6.73
CA SER A 113 -14.05 5.14 6.29
C SER A 113 -15.28 5.79 6.88
N ASP A 114 -16.42 5.67 6.19
CA ASP A 114 -17.69 6.19 6.70
C ASP A 114 -18.42 5.15 7.56
N ASP A 115 -18.28 3.87 7.21
CA ASP A 115 -19.16 2.80 7.68
C ASP A 115 -18.49 1.44 7.93
N CYS A 116 -17.16 1.33 7.76
CA CYS A 116 -16.44 0.11 8.17
C CYS A 116 -16.44 0.01 9.70
N PRO A 117 -16.76 -1.17 10.27
CA PRO A 117 -16.66 -1.38 11.71
C PRO A 117 -15.22 -1.14 12.22
N ALA A 118 -15.12 -0.72 13.48
CA ALA A 118 -13.81 -0.51 14.10
C ALA A 118 -12.96 -1.78 14.09
N GLY A 119 -11.66 -1.64 13.76
CA GLY A 119 -10.70 -2.73 13.81
C GLY A 119 -10.85 -3.80 12.72
N THR A 120 -11.56 -3.53 11.62
CA THR A 120 -11.81 -4.53 10.57
C THR A 120 -10.98 -4.33 9.31
N VAL A 121 -10.17 -3.28 9.22
CA VAL A 121 -9.40 -2.94 8.02
C VAL A 121 -7.91 -3.01 8.30
N PHE A 122 -7.20 -3.85 7.59
CA PHE A 122 -5.74 -3.89 7.63
C PHE A 122 -5.12 -2.88 6.66
N LEU A 123 -4.04 -2.22 7.07
CA LEU A 123 -3.23 -1.33 6.22
C LEU A 123 -2.63 -2.07 5.01
N GLY A 124 -2.49 -3.38 5.13
CA GLY A 124 -2.09 -4.21 4.01
C GLY A 124 -1.76 -5.65 4.36
N ARG A 125 -1.49 -6.41 3.31
CA ARG A 125 -1.00 -7.79 3.36
C ARG A 125 -0.04 -8.06 2.20
N PRO A 126 1.02 -8.88 2.36
CA PRO A 126 2.03 -9.01 1.33
C PRO A 126 1.54 -9.94 0.20
N TRP A 127 1.27 -9.39 -0.99
CA TRP A 127 0.97 -10.22 -2.16
C TRP A 127 2.18 -11.08 -2.59
N ARG A 128 3.40 -10.58 -2.34
CA ARG A 128 4.65 -11.33 -2.47
C ARG A 128 5.54 -11.10 -1.24
N PRO A 129 6.45 -12.04 -0.91
CA PRO A 129 7.31 -11.93 0.28
C PRO A 129 8.17 -10.66 0.32
N THR A 130 8.51 -10.12 -0.84
CA THR A 130 9.32 -8.90 -0.99
C THR A 130 8.49 -7.61 -1.03
N GLY A 131 7.15 -7.72 -1.01
CA GLY A 131 6.27 -6.56 -0.98
C GLY A 131 6.47 -5.73 0.29
N LYS A 132 6.47 -4.40 0.17
CA LYS A 132 6.71 -3.47 1.26
C LYS A 132 5.66 -2.38 1.30
N THR A 133 5.26 -2.01 2.51
CA THR A 133 4.45 -0.82 2.75
C THR A 133 4.96 -0.12 4.01
N ALA A 134 5.16 1.18 3.93
CA ALA A 134 5.45 2.05 5.06
C ALA A 134 4.37 3.12 5.22
N VAL A 135 3.95 3.35 6.47
CA VAL A 135 2.96 4.35 6.84
C VAL A 135 3.63 5.34 7.79
N LEU A 136 3.82 6.58 7.34
CA LEU A 136 4.61 7.60 8.01
C LEU A 136 3.76 8.84 8.29
N ASP A 137 3.67 9.27 9.55
CA ASP A 137 2.96 10.47 9.99
C ASP A 137 1.49 10.54 9.52
N CYS A 138 0.84 9.39 9.38
CA CYS A 138 -0.51 9.28 8.87
C CYS A 138 -1.55 9.35 9.98
N ARG A 139 -2.77 9.78 9.63
CA ARG A 139 -3.92 9.71 10.52
C ARG A 139 -4.75 8.48 10.19
N LEU A 140 -4.96 7.61 11.19
CA LEU A 140 -5.63 6.33 11.06
C LEU A 140 -6.98 6.38 11.78
N GLY A 141 -8.07 6.18 11.02
CA GLY A 141 -9.42 6.11 11.59
C GLY A 141 -9.67 4.83 12.37
N ALA A 142 -10.72 4.80 13.19
CA ALA A 142 -11.07 3.68 14.07
C ALA A 142 -11.26 2.33 13.35
N HIS A 143 -11.54 2.34 12.04
CA HIS A 143 -11.70 1.13 11.23
C HIS A 143 -10.40 0.34 11.06
N ILE A 144 -9.23 0.96 11.26
CA ILE A 144 -7.93 0.27 11.13
C ILE A 144 -7.73 -0.73 12.26
N ALA A 145 -7.38 -1.96 11.89
CA ALA A 145 -7.13 -3.06 12.82
C ALA A 145 -5.93 -2.75 13.74
N PRO A 146 -5.99 -3.11 15.03
CA PRO A 146 -4.88 -2.88 15.96
C PRO A 146 -3.56 -3.49 15.52
N GLU A 147 -3.60 -4.64 14.84
CA GLU A 147 -2.43 -5.31 14.28
C GLU A 147 -1.77 -4.52 13.15
N GLY A 148 -2.48 -3.60 12.54
CA GLY A 148 -2.06 -2.77 11.42
C GLY A 148 -2.00 -3.52 10.10
N PHE A 149 -1.23 -4.59 10.03
CA PHE A 149 -1.04 -5.40 8.83
C PHE A 149 -1.43 -6.86 9.08
N SER A 150 -1.83 -7.57 8.04
CA SER A 150 -2.20 -8.98 8.10
C SER A 150 -1.18 -9.84 7.36
N PRO A 151 -0.77 -10.99 7.94
CA PRO A 151 -0.02 -11.96 7.17
C PRO A 151 -0.91 -12.55 6.06
N TRP A 152 -0.35 -12.76 4.88
CA TRP A 152 -1.07 -13.46 3.82
C TRP A 152 -1.07 -14.96 4.11
N GLN A 153 -2.21 -15.51 4.54
CA GLN A 153 -2.37 -16.93 4.87
C GLN A 153 -1.29 -17.46 5.84
N SER A 154 -0.58 -18.51 5.48
CA SER A 154 0.39 -19.24 6.32
C SER A 154 1.83 -18.69 6.27
N ARG A 155 2.01 -17.38 6.11
CA ARG A 155 3.35 -16.79 6.04
C ARG A 155 4.05 -16.80 7.40
N THR A 156 5.38 -16.92 7.35
CA THR A 156 6.24 -16.80 8.52
C THR A 156 6.52 -15.32 8.86
N ASP A 157 6.92 -15.03 10.08
CA ASP A 157 7.24 -13.65 10.50
C ASP A 157 8.34 -12.99 9.65
N SER A 158 9.27 -13.81 9.11
CA SER A 158 10.31 -13.30 8.23
C SER A 158 9.79 -12.73 6.93
N ASP A 159 8.65 -13.21 6.43
CA ASP A 159 7.99 -12.69 5.22
C ASP A 159 7.28 -11.35 5.49
N LEU A 160 7.11 -11.00 6.75
CA LEU A 160 6.39 -9.81 7.21
C LEU A 160 7.32 -8.64 7.58
N ALA A 161 8.62 -8.87 7.59
CA ALA A 161 9.62 -7.86 7.96
C ALA A 161 9.68 -6.64 7.00
N CYS A 162 8.86 -6.66 5.95
CA CYS A 162 8.78 -5.60 4.96
C CYS A 162 7.74 -4.50 5.28
N PHE A 163 6.96 -4.61 6.37
CA PHE A 163 5.99 -3.60 6.77
C PHE A 163 6.55 -2.70 7.88
N ALA A 164 6.32 -1.39 7.75
CA ALA A 164 6.84 -0.40 8.68
C ALA A 164 5.84 0.71 8.99
N GLU A 165 5.98 1.30 10.17
CA GLU A 165 5.15 2.43 10.61
C GLU A 165 5.98 3.40 11.48
N ALA A 166 5.67 4.70 11.37
CA ALA A 166 6.20 5.75 12.25
C ALA A 166 5.22 6.92 12.35
N GLY A 167 5.07 7.52 13.53
CA GLY A 167 4.37 8.78 13.72
C GLY A 167 2.86 8.75 13.48
N SER A 168 2.24 7.58 13.32
CA SER A 168 0.80 7.48 13.08
C SER A 168 -0.01 7.97 14.28
N THR A 169 -1.14 8.64 14.01
CA THR A 169 -2.07 9.19 14.99
C THR A 169 -3.51 8.74 14.71
N GLY A 170 -4.44 9.09 15.61
CA GLY A 170 -5.87 8.77 15.47
C GLY A 170 -6.29 7.48 16.18
N GLU A 171 -7.59 7.14 16.11
CA GLU A 171 -8.18 6.03 16.86
C GLU A 171 -7.67 4.65 16.40
N GLY A 172 -7.25 4.53 15.14
CA GLY A 172 -6.66 3.30 14.59
C GLY A 172 -5.16 3.18 14.83
N ALA A 173 -4.51 4.19 15.45
CA ALA A 173 -3.11 4.10 15.84
C ALA A 173 -2.98 3.30 17.13
N ALA A 174 -2.34 2.14 17.06
CA ALA A 174 -2.14 1.24 18.20
C ALA A 174 -0.74 0.67 18.20
N ALA A 175 -0.31 0.07 19.29
CA ALA A 175 0.93 -0.71 19.33
C ALA A 175 0.77 -1.93 18.41
N ARG A 176 1.61 -2.01 17.41
CA ARG A 176 1.61 -3.11 16.43
C ARG A 176 2.31 -4.35 16.96
N GLY A 177 2.02 -5.50 16.37
CA GLY A 177 2.75 -6.74 16.64
C GLY A 177 4.25 -6.63 16.28
N ALA A 178 5.07 -7.49 16.86
CA ALA A 178 6.55 -7.46 16.74
C ALA A 178 7.07 -7.56 15.28
N TRP A 179 6.26 -8.06 14.37
CA TRP A 179 6.60 -8.20 12.97
C TRP A 179 6.41 -6.91 12.13
N VAL A 180 5.76 -5.88 12.68
CA VAL A 180 5.68 -4.56 12.07
C VAL A 180 6.84 -3.71 12.58
N LYS A 181 7.73 -3.32 11.67
CA LYS A 181 8.89 -2.52 12.02
C LYS A 181 8.47 -1.12 12.46
N GLN A 182 8.72 -0.79 13.71
CA GLN A 182 8.57 0.58 14.20
C GLN A 182 9.84 1.35 13.83
N LEU A 183 9.71 2.39 13.00
CA LEU A 183 10.83 3.25 12.63
C LEU A 183 10.96 4.37 13.64
N ASP A 184 12.21 4.71 14.00
CA ASP A 184 12.49 5.97 14.67
C ASP A 184 12.40 7.16 13.70
N GLY A 185 12.45 8.37 14.23
CA GLY A 185 12.32 9.59 13.43
C GLY A 185 13.38 9.71 12.33
N GLN A 186 14.63 9.30 12.60
CA GLN A 186 15.71 9.35 11.62
C GLN A 186 15.49 8.32 10.48
N GLN A 187 15.06 7.12 10.82
CA GLN A 187 14.76 6.08 9.84
C GLN A 187 13.57 6.46 8.95
N ALA A 188 12.53 7.04 9.54
CA ALA A 188 11.35 7.51 8.83
C ALA A 188 11.70 8.65 7.85
N GLU A 189 12.47 9.64 8.30
CA GLU A 189 12.94 10.76 7.47
C GLU A 189 13.82 10.29 6.30
N GLU A 190 14.75 9.37 6.57
CA GLU A 190 15.60 8.79 5.51
C GLU A 190 14.79 8.04 4.47
N LEU A 191 13.83 7.21 4.89
CA LEU A 191 12.93 6.51 3.98
C LEU A 191 12.11 7.48 3.12
N LEU A 192 11.54 8.51 3.74
CA LEU A 192 10.78 9.54 3.03
C LEU A 192 11.65 10.30 2.04
N ARG A 193 12.88 10.65 2.43
CA ARG A 193 13.85 11.31 1.55
C ARG A 193 14.17 10.46 0.32
N CYS A 194 14.37 9.15 0.51
CA CYS A 194 14.58 8.21 -0.58
C CYS A 194 13.36 8.11 -1.50
N ALA A 195 12.15 8.02 -0.95
CA ALA A 195 10.91 7.94 -1.71
C ALA A 195 10.68 9.22 -2.54
N ARG A 196 10.91 10.39 -1.95
CA ARG A 196 10.83 11.68 -2.66
C ARG A 196 11.84 11.77 -3.80
N LYS A 197 13.08 11.40 -3.57
CA LYS A 197 14.12 11.41 -4.61
C LYS A 197 13.79 10.47 -5.77
N LEU A 198 13.21 9.30 -5.48
CA LEU A 198 12.88 8.30 -6.49
C LEU A 198 11.60 8.65 -7.26
N CYS A 199 10.55 9.07 -6.56
CA CYS A 199 9.21 9.23 -7.13
C CYS A 199 8.91 10.64 -7.63
N ARG A 200 9.45 11.69 -7.00
CA ARG A 200 9.33 13.06 -7.50
C ARG A 200 10.39 13.28 -8.58
N SER A 201 9.93 13.56 -9.80
CA SER A 201 10.82 14.14 -10.83
C SER A 201 11.05 15.61 -10.50
N GLU A 202 12.25 16.08 -10.45
CA GLU A 202 12.55 17.50 -10.65
C GLU A 202 12.35 17.84 -12.12
#